data_ad5c2d7163fe6c4b86c9574224ede0c8
#
_entry.id   ad5c2d7163fe6c4b86c9574224ede0c8
#
_cell.length_a   1.000
_cell.length_b   1.000
_cell.length_c   1.000
_cell.angle_alpha   90.00
_cell.angle_beta   90.00
_cell.angle_gamma   90.00
#
_symmetry.space_group_name_H-M   'P 1'
#
loop_
_entity.id
_entity.type
_entity.pdbx_description
1 polymer ?
#
loop_
_entity_poly.entity_id
_entity_poly.type
_entity_poly.pdbx_seq_one_letter_code
_entity_poly.pdbx_strand_id
1 'polypeptide(L)'
;MNYQDDIPLARRIKSIKTITTKSFLRMGLLFLGLGISVTFLANKSFLSQRKSLDDSSNSIETRQNKSLLGHLPYKEASKKDLILFSPGIYVHKDIYEKFKEMQFMAAQRGVSLQLLSGYRSINLQRDIFYENKSIRNQTAVERSRDSAPPGYSEHSTGYAID
;
A
#
# COMPACT_ATOMS: atom_id res chain seq x y z
N MET A 1 33.13 20.30 -2.95
CA MET A 1 31.87 20.49 -3.74
C MET A 1 30.72 20.15 -2.80
N ASN A 2 30.03 21.17 -2.29
CA ASN A 2 28.91 21.01 -1.35
C ASN A 2 27.62 20.77 -2.14
N TYR A 3 27.02 19.62 -1.90
CA TYR A 3 25.78 19.16 -2.55
C TYR A 3 24.58 19.44 -1.60
N GLN A 4 24.25 20.73 -1.39
CA GLN A 4 23.22 21.07 -0.40
C GLN A 4 22.21 22.15 -0.84
N ASP A 5 22.10 22.51 -2.11
CA ASP A 5 21.30 23.69 -2.50
C ASP A 5 20.18 23.45 -3.52
N ASP A 6 19.69 22.20 -3.73
CA ASP A 6 18.60 21.94 -4.68
C ASP A 6 17.40 21.21 -4.08
N ILE A 7 16.86 21.71 -2.97
CA ILE A 7 15.54 21.29 -2.49
C ILE A 7 14.53 22.41 -2.79
N PRO A 8 13.55 22.22 -3.69
CA PRO A 8 12.53 23.23 -3.95
C PRO A 8 11.65 23.48 -2.73
N LEU A 9 11.61 24.72 -2.27
CA LEU A 9 10.72 25.18 -1.19
C LEU A 9 9.26 24.89 -1.53
N ALA A 10 8.60 24.10 -0.69
CA ALA A 10 7.17 23.82 -0.77
C ALA A 10 6.35 25.13 -0.76
N ARG A 11 5.51 25.32 -1.77
CA ARG A 11 4.62 26.48 -1.88
C ARG A 11 3.63 26.51 -0.72
N ARG A 12 3.69 27.56 0.08
CA ARG A 12 2.76 27.87 1.18
C ARG A 12 1.33 28.00 0.64
N ILE A 13 0.44 27.12 1.06
CA ILE A 13 -1.00 27.20 0.74
C ILE A 13 -1.59 28.41 1.46
N LYS A 14 -2.20 29.32 0.71
CA LYS A 14 -2.87 30.52 1.25
C LYS A 14 -4.08 30.11 2.09
N SER A 15 -4.16 30.71 3.27
CA SER A 15 -5.25 30.64 4.23
C SER A 15 -6.64 30.81 3.59
N ILE A 16 -7.54 29.87 3.90
CA ILE A 16 -8.96 29.93 3.56
C ILE A 16 -9.61 30.96 4.49
N LYS A 17 -10.23 31.99 3.90
CA LYS A 17 -11.00 32.99 4.62
C LYS A 17 -12.22 32.36 5.28
N THR A 18 -12.34 32.52 6.59
CA THR A 18 -13.53 32.20 7.38
C THR A 18 -14.70 33.04 6.91
N ILE A 19 -15.78 32.40 6.48
CA ILE A 19 -17.06 33.03 6.18
C ILE A 19 -17.80 33.23 7.50
N THR A 20 -17.99 34.51 7.87
CA THR A 20 -18.76 34.90 9.06
C THR A 20 -20.25 34.63 8.83
N THR A 21 -20.83 33.82 9.69
CA THR A 21 -22.28 33.60 9.80
C THR A 21 -22.96 34.82 10.44
N LYS A 22 -23.64 35.65 9.65
CA LYS A 22 -24.71 36.51 10.12
C LYS A 22 -25.89 36.42 9.18
N SER A 23 -27.06 36.22 9.75
CA SER A 23 -28.42 36.20 9.16
C SER A 23 -28.90 34.79 8.73
N PHE A 24 -29.63 34.15 9.63
CA PHE A 24 -30.92 33.51 9.33
C PHE A 24 -31.65 33.20 10.64
N LEU A 25 -32.09 34.25 11.31
CA LEU A 25 -33.12 34.18 12.34
C LEU A 25 -34.40 34.74 11.74
N ARG A 26 -35.21 33.92 11.07
CA ARG A 26 -36.64 34.10 10.78
C ARG A 26 -37.09 33.10 9.73
N MET A 27 -37.46 31.91 10.18
CA MET A 27 -38.56 31.10 9.60
C MET A 27 -38.74 29.84 10.45
N GLY A 28 -39.14 30.07 11.70
CA GLY A 28 -39.70 29.05 12.55
C GLY A 28 -41.19 28.92 12.28
N LEU A 29 -41.73 27.72 12.41
CA LEU A 29 -43.10 27.25 12.33
C LEU A 29 -43.58 26.86 10.92
N LEU A 30 -43.24 25.64 10.47
CA LEU A 30 -44.15 24.79 9.68
C LEU A 30 -43.49 23.46 9.27
N PHE A 31 -42.87 22.68 10.17
CA PHE A 31 -42.50 21.30 9.90
C PHE A 31 -42.54 20.43 11.16
N LEU A 32 -43.73 20.35 11.77
CA LEU A 32 -44.05 19.36 12.82
C LEU A 32 -44.86 18.22 12.17
N GLY A 33 -44.25 17.45 11.26
CA GLY A 33 -44.98 16.35 10.64
C GLY A 33 -44.12 15.32 9.88
N LEU A 34 -42.84 15.57 9.64
CA LEU A 34 -41.99 14.68 8.82
C LEU A 34 -40.71 14.19 9.55
N GLY A 35 -40.66 14.35 10.88
CA GLY A 35 -39.45 14.10 11.66
C GLY A 35 -39.18 12.63 12.03
N ILE A 36 -40.11 11.71 11.84
CA ILE A 36 -39.95 10.33 12.38
C ILE A 36 -39.36 9.33 11.37
N SER A 37 -39.50 9.57 10.06
CA SER A 37 -38.93 8.64 9.04
C SER A 37 -37.48 8.89 8.69
N VAL A 38 -36.93 10.09 8.90
CA VAL A 38 -35.53 10.42 8.58
C VAL A 38 -34.55 9.90 9.65
N THR A 39 -34.98 9.81 10.91
CA THR A 39 -34.14 9.31 12.02
C THR A 39 -33.89 7.80 11.93
N PHE A 40 -34.79 7.03 11.32
CA PHE A 40 -34.63 5.57 11.22
C PHE A 40 -33.66 5.17 10.09
N LEU A 41 -33.60 5.94 9.01
CA LEU A 41 -32.64 5.72 7.91
C LEU A 41 -31.21 6.16 8.27
N ALA A 42 -31.09 7.27 9.02
CA ALA A 42 -29.78 7.75 9.52
C ALA A 42 -29.15 6.77 10.51
N ASN A 43 -29.95 6.10 11.34
CA ASN A 43 -29.45 5.12 12.32
C ASN A 43 -28.94 3.83 11.68
N LYS A 44 -29.53 3.36 10.57
CA LYS A 44 -29.01 2.20 9.81
C LYS A 44 -27.67 2.52 9.13
N SER A 45 -27.52 3.70 8.54
CA SER A 45 -26.28 4.13 7.90
C SER A 45 -25.14 4.32 8.93
N PHE A 46 -25.46 4.86 10.11
CA PHE A 46 -24.49 5.05 11.18
C PHE A 46 -24.02 3.73 11.80
N LEU A 47 -24.92 2.76 11.98
CA LEU A 47 -24.56 1.41 12.47
C LEU A 47 -23.75 0.62 11.44
N SER A 48 -24.04 0.78 10.14
CA SER A 48 -23.25 0.17 9.06
C SER A 48 -21.83 0.74 9.02
N GLN A 49 -21.70 2.03 9.23
CA GLN A 49 -20.40 2.71 9.23
C GLN A 49 -19.56 2.35 10.46
N ARG A 50 -20.17 2.17 11.64
CA ARG A 50 -19.48 1.64 12.82
C ARG A 50 -18.98 0.21 12.62
N LYS A 51 -19.81 -0.66 12.05
CA LYS A 51 -19.42 -2.05 11.79
C LYS A 51 -18.22 -2.14 10.82
N SER A 52 -18.15 -1.28 9.79
CA SER A 52 -17.00 -1.24 8.88
C SER A 52 -15.72 -0.71 9.53
N LEU A 53 -15.82 0.19 10.51
CA LEU A 53 -14.68 0.69 11.28
C LEU A 53 -14.17 -0.36 12.28
N ASP A 54 -15.05 -1.11 12.92
CA ASP A 54 -14.68 -2.20 13.85
C ASP A 54 -14.04 -3.37 13.10
N ASP A 55 -14.56 -3.75 11.93
CA ASP A 55 -13.93 -4.78 11.06
C ASP A 55 -12.56 -4.33 10.55
N SER A 56 -12.40 -3.05 10.25
CA SER A 56 -11.12 -2.48 9.81
C SER A 56 -10.09 -2.46 10.93
N SER A 57 -10.47 -2.05 12.15
CA SER A 57 -9.59 -2.03 13.32
C SER A 57 -9.16 -3.45 13.73
N ASN A 58 -10.09 -4.40 13.77
CA ASN A 58 -9.79 -5.81 14.05
C ASN A 58 -8.87 -6.42 12.98
N SER A 59 -9.04 -6.06 11.70
CA SER A 59 -8.18 -6.55 10.63
C SER A 59 -6.75 -5.99 10.71
N ILE A 60 -6.59 -4.75 11.17
CA ILE A 60 -5.29 -4.10 11.39
C ILE A 60 -4.59 -4.74 12.59
N GLU A 61 -5.28 -4.93 13.69
CA GLU A 61 -4.73 -5.54 14.90
C GLU A 61 -4.32 -7.01 14.66
N THR A 62 -5.13 -7.77 13.91
CA THR A 62 -4.80 -9.14 13.52
C THR A 62 -3.59 -9.20 12.57
N ARG A 63 -3.37 -8.19 11.72
CA ARG A 63 -2.18 -8.08 10.86
C ARG A 63 -0.92 -7.75 11.65
N GLN A 64 -1.01 -6.83 12.61
CA GLN A 64 0.13 -6.46 13.47
C GLN A 64 0.60 -7.64 14.32
N ASN A 65 -0.32 -8.48 14.83
CA ASN A 65 0.02 -9.68 15.60
C ASN A 65 0.69 -10.79 14.79
N LYS A 66 0.69 -10.71 13.44
CA LYS A 66 1.37 -11.65 12.54
C LYS A 66 2.66 -11.11 11.95
N SER A 67 3.04 -9.87 12.24
CA SER A 67 4.26 -9.29 11.71
C SER A 67 5.51 -9.92 12.34
N LEU A 68 6.57 -10.08 11.53
CA LEU A 68 7.89 -10.52 11.99
C LEU A 68 8.92 -9.46 11.61
N LEU A 69 9.59 -8.90 12.61
CA LEU A 69 10.63 -7.87 12.43
C LEU A 69 10.13 -6.67 11.57
N GLY A 70 8.85 -6.30 11.71
CA GLY A 70 8.23 -5.20 10.97
C GLY A 70 7.64 -5.57 9.60
N HIS A 71 7.83 -6.81 9.13
CA HIS A 71 7.31 -7.31 7.87
C HIS A 71 6.00 -8.08 8.05
N LEU A 72 5.08 -7.94 7.10
CA LEU A 72 3.83 -8.69 7.05
C LEU A 72 4.02 -10.02 6.31
N PRO A 73 3.30 -11.10 6.69
CA PRO A 73 3.38 -12.38 5.99
C PRO A 73 2.71 -12.30 4.62
N TYR A 74 3.32 -12.93 3.61
CA TYR A 74 2.78 -13.07 2.27
C TYR A 74 2.69 -14.54 1.86
N LYS A 75 1.56 -14.87 1.22
CA LYS A 75 1.37 -16.18 0.63
C LYS A 75 2.18 -16.28 -0.66
N GLU A 76 2.90 -17.38 -0.83
CA GLU A 76 3.64 -17.66 -2.05
C GLU A 76 2.70 -17.87 -3.24
N ALA A 77 3.04 -17.28 -4.39
CA ALA A 77 2.29 -17.44 -5.62
C ALA A 77 2.30 -18.90 -6.09
N SER A 78 1.17 -19.33 -6.64
CA SER A 78 1.10 -20.65 -7.29
C SER A 78 1.83 -20.60 -8.63
N LYS A 79 2.57 -21.67 -8.96
CA LYS A 79 3.28 -21.77 -10.26
C LYS A 79 2.39 -21.54 -11.46
N LYS A 80 1.10 -21.89 -11.40
CA LYS A 80 0.12 -21.66 -12.48
C LYS A 80 -0.23 -20.19 -12.71
N ASP A 81 0.05 -19.33 -11.72
CA ASP A 81 -0.23 -17.90 -11.79
C ASP A 81 1.01 -17.09 -12.17
N LEU A 82 2.16 -17.76 -12.34
CA LEU A 82 3.43 -17.15 -12.71
C LEU A 82 3.70 -17.38 -14.20
N ILE A 83 4.15 -16.32 -14.87
CA ILE A 83 4.62 -16.38 -16.26
C ILE A 83 6.04 -15.85 -16.39
N LEU A 84 6.79 -16.36 -17.34
CA LEU A 84 8.13 -15.89 -17.65
C LEU A 84 8.04 -14.52 -18.34
N PHE A 85 8.65 -13.51 -17.75
CA PHE A 85 8.74 -12.17 -18.34
C PHE A 85 10.01 -12.00 -19.19
N SER A 86 11.14 -12.41 -18.65
CA SER A 86 12.45 -12.43 -19.31
C SER A 86 13.28 -13.60 -18.74
N PRO A 87 14.39 -13.99 -19.35
CA PRO A 87 15.18 -15.12 -18.90
C PRO A 87 15.45 -15.09 -17.37
N GLY A 88 14.93 -16.07 -16.65
CA GLY A 88 15.07 -16.19 -15.20
C GLY A 88 14.14 -15.32 -14.35
N ILE A 89 13.35 -14.41 -14.94
CA ILE A 89 12.45 -13.51 -14.22
C ILE A 89 11.00 -13.91 -14.46
N TYR A 90 10.33 -14.33 -13.41
CA TYR A 90 8.89 -14.64 -13.40
C TYR A 90 8.12 -13.53 -12.71
N VAL A 91 6.90 -13.30 -13.15
CA VAL A 91 5.95 -12.36 -12.53
C VAL A 91 4.56 -12.99 -12.45
N HIS A 92 3.71 -12.47 -11.59
CA HIS A 92 2.31 -12.88 -11.61
C HIS A 92 1.67 -12.46 -12.94
N LYS A 93 0.81 -13.32 -13.51
CA LYS A 93 0.18 -13.08 -14.82
C LYS A 93 -0.54 -11.73 -14.92
N ASP A 94 -1.13 -11.25 -13.82
CA ASP A 94 -1.84 -9.97 -13.78
C ASP A 94 -0.90 -8.75 -13.91
N ILE A 95 0.41 -8.94 -13.59
CA ILE A 95 1.43 -7.88 -13.67
C ILE A 95 2.03 -7.77 -15.07
N TYR A 96 2.05 -8.85 -15.81
CA TYR A 96 2.76 -8.95 -17.09
C TYR A 96 2.35 -7.84 -18.07
N GLU A 97 1.06 -7.72 -18.37
CA GLU A 97 0.57 -6.70 -19.31
C GLU A 97 0.68 -5.30 -18.73
N LYS A 98 0.46 -5.16 -17.43
CA LYS A 98 0.58 -3.86 -16.73
C LYS A 98 1.99 -3.30 -16.80
N PHE A 99 2.98 -4.15 -16.59
CA PHE A 99 4.39 -3.71 -16.68
C PHE A 99 4.79 -3.40 -18.13
N LYS A 100 4.33 -4.17 -19.12
CA LYS A 100 4.54 -3.85 -20.54
C LYS A 100 3.92 -2.50 -20.93
N GLU A 101 2.71 -2.23 -20.48
CA GLU A 101 2.06 -0.93 -20.67
C GLU A 101 2.91 0.19 -20.04
N MET A 102 3.39 -0.01 -18.82
CA MET A 102 4.26 0.95 -18.12
C MET A 102 5.56 1.18 -18.89
N GLN A 103 6.22 0.13 -19.41
CA GLN A 103 7.41 0.24 -20.25
C GLN A 103 7.13 1.05 -21.52
N PHE A 104 6.01 0.79 -22.20
CA PHE A 104 5.60 1.52 -23.39
C PHE A 104 5.39 3.01 -23.09
N MET A 105 4.64 3.33 -22.04
CA MET A 105 4.38 4.72 -21.66
C MET A 105 5.64 5.46 -21.21
N ALA A 106 6.59 4.79 -20.57
CA ALA A 106 7.88 5.35 -20.21
C ALA A 106 8.73 5.64 -21.46
N ALA A 107 8.77 4.70 -22.41
CA ALA A 107 9.50 4.86 -23.65
C ALA A 107 9.01 6.05 -24.48
N GLN A 108 7.70 6.35 -24.48
CA GLN A 108 7.14 7.56 -25.11
C GLN A 108 7.71 8.87 -24.54
N ARG A 109 8.25 8.80 -23.33
CA ARG A 109 8.89 9.92 -22.61
C ARG A 109 10.41 9.85 -22.62
N GLY A 110 10.99 8.96 -23.44
CA GLY A 110 12.45 8.76 -23.56
C GLY A 110 13.07 7.99 -22.37
N VAL A 111 12.23 7.33 -21.54
CA VAL A 111 12.70 6.53 -20.39
C VAL A 111 12.64 5.04 -20.73
N SER A 112 13.77 4.34 -20.61
CA SER A 112 13.85 2.89 -20.75
C SER A 112 13.72 2.22 -19.40
N LEU A 113 12.67 1.41 -19.21
CA LEU A 113 12.46 0.62 -18.00
C LEU A 113 12.86 -0.84 -18.25
N GLN A 114 13.69 -1.39 -17.38
CA GLN A 114 14.08 -2.80 -17.38
C GLN A 114 13.62 -3.46 -16.11
N LEU A 115 13.09 -4.68 -16.23
CA LEU A 115 12.75 -5.50 -15.08
C LEU A 115 14.00 -6.24 -14.61
N LEU A 116 14.44 -5.99 -13.40
CA LEU A 116 15.63 -6.58 -12.79
C LEU A 116 15.30 -7.80 -11.94
N SER A 117 14.12 -7.79 -11.28
CA SER A 117 13.68 -8.83 -10.37
C SER A 117 12.15 -8.88 -10.34
N GLY A 118 11.60 -10.06 -10.12
CA GLY A 118 10.16 -10.30 -10.01
C GLY A 118 9.87 -11.32 -8.91
N TYR A 119 9.12 -12.38 -9.23
CA TYR A 119 8.81 -13.43 -8.29
C TYR A 119 10.06 -14.04 -7.67
N ARG A 120 10.00 -14.23 -6.36
CA ARG A 120 11.03 -14.89 -5.55
C ARG A 120 10.37 -15.89 -4.61
N SER A 121 10.72 -17.19 -4.74
CA SER A 121 10.18 -18.20 -3.85
C SER A 121 10.58 -17.97 -2.39
N ILE A 122 9.77 -18.45 -1.46
CA ILE A 122 10.10 -18.39 -0.02
C ILE A 122 11.44 -19.11 0.25
N ASN A 123 11.73 -20.19 -0.46
CA ASN A 123 13.00 -20.90 -0.30
C ASN A 123 14.18 -20.04 -0.78
N LEU A 124 14.10 -19.43 -1.96
CA LEU A 124 15.15 -18.53 -2.46
C LEU A 124 15.31 -17.32 -1.54
N GLN A 125 14.20 -16.75 -1.02
CA GLN A 125 14.27 -15.67 -0.03
C GLN A 125 14.98 -16.10 1.26
N ARG A 126 14.79 -17.35 1.69
CA ARG A 126 15.49 -17.91 2.86
C ARG A 126 16.99 -17.93 2.63
N ASP A 127 17.42 -18.46 1.49
CA ASP A 127 18.83 -18.56 1.15
C ASP A 127 19.47 -17.17 1.10
N ILE A 128 18.85 -16.22 0.38
CA ILE A 128 19.32 -14.84 0.30
C ILE A 128 19.38 -14.16 1.67
N PHE A 129 18.36 -14.37 2.52
CA PHE A 129 18.31 -13.74 3.83
C PHE A 129 19.43 -14.25 4.74
N TYR A 130 19.58 -15.55 4.88
CA TYR A 130 20.53 -16.14 5.82
C TYR A 130 21.97 -16.09 5.32
N GLU A 131 22.20 -16.27 4.03
CA GLU A 131 23.53 -16.15 3.43
C GLU A 131 24.08 -14.74 3.60
N ASN A 132 23.34 -13.70 3.20
CA ASN A 132 23.79 -12.33 3.37
C ASN A 132 23.91 -11.93 4.85
N LYS A 133 23.01 -12.42 5.72
CA LYS A 133 23.13 -12.26 7.16
C LYS A 133 24.47 -12.79 7.68
N SER A 134 24.87 -13.97 7.22
CA SER A 134 26.14 -14.60 7.62
C SER A 134 27.34 -13.84 7.07
N ILE A 135 27.37 -13.55 5.76
CA ILE A 135 28.48 -12.85 5.09
C ILE A 135 28.72 -11.49 5.72
N ARG A 136 27.66 -10.78 6.09
CA ARG A 136 27.75 -9.42 6.68
C ARG A 136 27.83 -9.42 8.21
N ASN A 137 27.88 -10.61 8.84
CA ASN A 137 27.87 -10.77 10.30
C ASN A 137 26.75 -9.96 10.99
N GLN A 138 25.56 -9.97 10.39
CA GLN A 138 24.38 -9.24 10.87
C GLN A 138 23.55 -10.10 11.83
N THR A 139 22.85 -9.44 12.76
CA THR A 139 21.71 -10.04 13.46
C THR A 139 20.50 -10.17 12.52
N ALA A 140 19.48 -10.94 12.89
CA ALA A 140 18.25 -11.02 12.11
C ALA A 140 17.53 -9.67 12.02
N VAL A 141 17.57 -8.87 13.09
CA VAL A 141 16.99 -7.51 13.13
C VAL A 141 17.71 -6.56 12.16
N GLU A 142 19.03 -6.58 12.15
CA GLU A 142 19.82 -5.75 11.21
C GLU A 142 19.56 -6.17 9.77
N ARG A 143 19.58 -7.48 9.49
CA ARG A 143 19.31 -8.01 8.15
C ARG A 143 17.90 -7.67 7.67
N SER A 144 16.90 -7.67 8.55
CA SER A 144 15.52 -7.38 8.20
C SER A 144 15.28 -5.92 7.74
N ARG A 145 16.20 -5.00 8.04
CA ARG A 145 16.14 -3.62 7.54
C ARG A 145 16.40 -3.52 6.04
N ASP A 146 17.19 -4.47 5.51
CA ASP A 146 17.59 -4.48 4.09
C ASP A 146 16.80 -5.50 3.27
N SER A 147 16.25 -6.54 3.92
CA SER A 147 15.60 -7.66 3.24
C SER A 147 14.59 -8.35 4.16
N ALA A 148 13.41 -8.61 3.64
CA ALA A 148 12.35 -9.28 4.39
C ALA A 148 12.75 -10.72 4.75
N PRO A 149 12.35 -11.23 5.95
CA PRO A 149 12.51 -12.63 6.30
C PRO A 149 11.75 -13.59 5.34
N PRO A 150 12.11 -14.86 5.26
CA PRO A 150 11.40 -15.86 4.45
C PRO A 150 9.91 -15.93 4.80
N GLY A 151 9.04 -15.87 3.81
CA GLY A 151 7.58 -15.82 3.97
C GLY A 151 7.01 -14.42 4.25
N TYR A 152 7.87 -13.40 4.32
CA TYR A 152 7.51 -12.01 4.60
C TYR A 152 7.95 -11.05 3.49
N SER A 153 8.41 -11.57 2.35
CA SER A 153 8.77 -10.78 1.17
C SER A 153 7.59 -10.69 0.21
N GLU A 154 7.28 -9.49 -0.26
CA GLU A 154 6.26 -9.20 -1.26
C GLU A 154 6.56 -9.87 -2.60
N HIS A 155 7.84 -10.08 -2.92
CA HIS A 155 8.28 -10.81 -4.12
C HIS A 155 7.75 -12.25 -4.17
N SER A 156 7.43 -12.86 -3.02
CA SER A 156 6.84 -14.21 -3.00
C SER A 156 5.43 -14.26 -3.59
N THR A 157 4.75 -13.13 -3.71
CA THR A 157 3.44 -13.03 -4.36
C THR A 157 3.52 -12.98 -5.89
N GLY A 158 4.68 -12.64 -6.46
CA GLY A 158 4.87 -12.36 -7.87
C GLY A 158 4.35 -10.99 -8.33
N TYR A 159 3.76 -10.19 -7.42
CA TYR A 159 3.27 -8.84 -7.73
C TYR A 159 4.33 -7.75 -7.53
N ALA A 160 5.33 -7.98 -6.68
CA ALA A 160 6.44 -7.07 -6.50
C ALA A 160 7.49 -7.26 -7.59
N ILE A 161 8.00 -6.16 -8.12
CA ILE A 161 9.01 -6.08 -9.17
C ILE A 161 10.01 -4.97 -8.87
N ASP A 162 11.27 -5.15 -9.28
CA ASP A 162 12.35 -4.17 -9.23
C ASP A 162 12.87 -3.83 -10.62
#